data_922c59a4ccd9b6b4ebdf45c26b6ab487
#
_entry.id   922c59a4ccd9b6b4ebdf45c26b6ab487
#
_cell.length_a   1.000
_cell.length_b   1.000
_cell.length_c   1.000
_cell.angle_alpha   90.00
_cell.angle_beta   90.00
_cell.angle_gamma   90.00
#
_symmetry.space_group_name_H-M   'P 1'
#
loop_
_entity.id
_entity.type
_entity.pdbx_description
1 polymer ?
#
loop_
_entity_poly.entity_id
_entity_poly.type
_entity_poly.pdbx_seq_one_letter_code
_entity_poly.pdbx_strand_id
1 'polypeptide(L)'
;MTHFGDLGALKQLPGLAIQRLMEKGYGFGAEGDWKVAAMVRLMKIMTGDLKNPKGTSMLEDYTYNLVKGKEGILEVHMLEICPSISEGPISIKCNPLSMGDREDTSRLVFTSKEDPGIATSLIDLGNRFRLIINDVECKKVERPMPKLPVATNFWTPKTDMYTGAEAWILAGGAHHTAFTYDLTAEQMGDWATAMGIEAVYIDKDTKIRDFKRDLMLGEVFYK
;
A
#
# COMPACT_ATOMS: atom_id res chain seq x y z
N MET A 1 -10.97 -2.24 10.86
CA MET A 1 -11.68 -1.97 9.59
C MET A 1 -12.63 -0.82 9.81
N THR A 2 -12.72 0.09 8.84
CA THR A 2 -13.66 1.22 8.89
C THR A 2 -14.51 1.25 7.63
N HIS A 3 -15.69 1.84 7.73
CA HIS A 3 -16.56 2.14 6.60
C HIS A 3 -17.30 3.45 6.89
N PHE A 4 -17.97 4.00 5.90
CA PHE A 4 -18.66 5.28 6.01
C PHE A 4 -20.05 5.18 6.67
N GLY A 5 -20.49 3.98 7.00
CA GLY A 5 -21.77 3.71 7.59
C GLY A 5 -21.90 4.06 9.08
N ASP A 6 -22.83 3.39 9.76
CA ASP A 6 -23.04 3.61 11.18
C ASP A 6 -21.86 3.07 12.02
N LEU A 7 -21.22 3.96 12.73
CA LEU A 7 -20.13 3.68 13.67
C LEU A 7 -20.59 3.83 15.14
N GLY A 8 -21.89 3.72 15.40
CA GLY A 8 -22.47 3.86 16.72
C GLY A 8 -22.24 5.27 17.29
N ALA A 9 -21.61 5.36 18.45
CA ALA A 9 -21.36 6.62 19.13
C ALA A 9 -20.27 7.50 18.48
N LEU A 10 -19.51 6.97 17.50
CA LEU A 10 -18.46 7.72 16.82
C LEU A 10 -19.07 8.66 15.78
N LYS A 11 -18.95 9.96 16.01
CA LYS A 11 -19.42 10.98 15.09
C LYS A 11 -18.46 11.25 13.93
N GLN A 12 -17.17 11.00 14.15
CA GLN A 12 -16.09 11.17 13.16
C GLN A 12 -15.53 9.83 12.76
N LEU A 13 -15.01 9.72 11.55
CA LEU A 13 -14.17 8.58 11.14
C LEU A 13 -12.84 8.64 11.93
N PRO A 14 -12.32 7.49 12.42
CA PRO A 14 -11.20 7.45 13.35
C PRO A 14 -9.82 7.59 12.69
N GLY A 15 -9.65 8.44 11.67
CA GLY A 15 -8.43 8.57 10.88
C GLY A 15 -7.17 8.77 11.71
N LEU A 16 -7.14 9.82 12.53
CA LEU A 16 -5.99 10.11 13.41
C LEU A 16 -5.68 8.94 14.36
N ALA A 17 -6.71 8.32 14.93
CA ALA A 17 -6.52 7.20 15.85
C ALA A 17 -5.90 6.00 15.15
N ILE A 18 -6.33 5.70 13.92
CA ILE A 18 -5.79 4.61 13.10
C ILE A 18 -4.34 4.88 12.71
N GLN A 19 -4.02 6.10 12.27
CA GLN A 19 -2.64 6.49 11.97
C GLN A 19 -1.73 6.24 13.18
N ARG A 20 -2.16 6.66 14.37
CA ARG A 20 -1.41 6.45 15.63
C ARG A 20 -1.32 4.97 16.03
N LEU A 21 -2.35 4.18 15.78
CA LEU A 21 -2.30 2.72 16.02
C LEU A 21 -1.32 2.03 15.08
N MET A 22 -1.30 2.40 13.79
CA MET A 22 -0.31 1.85 12.85
C MET A 22 1.13 2.18 13.26
N GLU A 23 1.40 3.37 13.79
CA GLU A 23 2.73 3.69 14.35
C GLU A 23 3.13 2.76 15.49
N LYS A 24 2.16 2.31 16.29
CA LYS A 24 2.35 1.37 17.38
C LYS A 24 2.43 -0.10 16.94
N GLY A 25 2.48 -0.35 15.63
CA GLY A 25 2.65 -1.68 15.07
C GLY A 25 1.36 -2.41 14.72
N TYR A 26 0.18 -1.82 14.87
CA TYR A 26 -1.06 -2.43 14.41
C TYR A 26 -1.14 -2.46 12.88
N GLY A 27 -1.75 -3.52 12.35
CA GLY A 27 -2.15 -3.57 10.94
C GLY A 27 -3.47 -2.86 10.72
N PHE A 28 -3.61 -2.21 9.58
CA PHE A 28 -4.85 -1.59 9.15
C PHE A 28 -5.15 -1.91 7.69
N GLY A 29 -6.40 -2.15 7.39
CA GLY A 29 -6.97 -2.25 6.05
C GLY A 29 -8.32 -1.54 6.07
N ALA A 30 -8.50 -0.61 5.14
CA ALA A 30 -9.74 0.12 4.98
C ALA A 30 -10.86 -0.79 4.44
N GLU A 31 -12.11 -0.38 4.63
CA GLU A 31 -13.29 -0.92 3.95
C GLU A 31 -13.47 -2.44 4.04
N GLY A 32 -12.91 -3.05 5.08
CA GLY A 32 -13.01 -4.50 5.29
C GLY A 32 -11.84 -5.31 4.73
N ASP A 33 -10.81 -4.67 4.17
CA ASP A 33 -9.65 -5.37 3.61
C ASP A 33 -8.73 -5.94 4.71
N TRP A 34 -9.16 -7.09 5.24
CA TRP A 34 -8.41 -7.79 6.29
C TRP A 34 -7.06 -8.32 5.78
N LYS A 35 -6.92 -8.58 4.47
CA LYS A 35 -5.69 -9.10 3.88
C LYS A 35 -4.59 -8.04 3.91
N VAL A 36 -4.92 -6.82 3.51
CA VAL A 36 -3.99 -5.68 3.65
C VAL A 36 -3.66 -5.41 5.12
N ALA A 37 -4.67 -5.45 6.01
CA ALA A 37 -4.41 -5.29 7.45
C ALA A 37 -3.43 -6.35 7.98
N ALA A 38 -3.59 -7.62 7.57
CA ALA A 38 -2.68 -8.70 7.94
C ALA A 38 -1.27 -8.48 7.39
N MET A 39 -1.14 -8.07 6.13
CA MET A 39 0.15 -7.81 5.48
C MET A 39 0.88 -6.63 6.13
N VAL A 40 0.20 -5.51 6.41
CA VAL A 40 0.79 -4.38 7.13
C VAL A 40 1.28 -4.82 8.52
N ARG A 41 0.51 -5.61 9.24
CA ARG A 41 0.93 -6.14 10.55
C ARG A 41 2.12 -7.08 10.44
N LEU A 42 2.14 -7.97 9.46
CA LEU A 42 3.24 -8.88 9.18
C LEU A 42 4.54 -8.11 8.93
N MET A 43 4.52 -7.15 8.01
CA MET A 43 5.69 -6.33 7.68
C MET A 43 6.23 -5.60 8.92
N LYS A 44 5.34 -5.07 9.77
CA LYS A 44 5.76 -4.42 11.03
C LYS A 44 6.36 -5.40 12.05
N ILE A 45 5.92 -6.66 12.05
CA ILE A 45 6.54 -7.71 12.88
C ILE A 45 7.94 -8.04 12.34
N MET A 46 8.06 -8.27 11.04
CA MET A 46 9.34 -8.62 10.40
C MET A 46 10.41 -7.53 10.55
N THR A 47 9.98 -6.29 10.71
CA THR A 47 10.87 -5.11 10.87
C THR A 47 11.00 -4.63 12.31
N GLY A 48 10.37 -5.31 13.26
CA GLY A 48 10.28 -4.86 14.66
C GLY A 48 11.60 -4.71 15.39
N ASP A 49 12.62 -5.46 14.99
CA ASP A 49 13.97 -5.42 15.59
C ASP A 49 14.93 -4.42 14.91
N LEU A 50 14.47 -3.73 13.86
CA LEU A 50 15.28 -2.71 13.20
C LEU A 50 15.47 -1.50 14.11
N LYS A 51 16.72 -1.03 14.23
CA LYS A 51 17.05 0.14 15.06
C LYS A 51 16.44 1.44 14.54
N ASN A 52 16.36 1.58 13.21
CA ASN A 52 15.86 2.77 12.53
C ASN A 52 14.97 2.38 11.34
N PRO A 53 13.75 1.86 11.58
CA PRO A 53 12.87 1.49 10.49
C PRO A 53 12.44 2.74 9.71
N LYS A 54 12.41 2.63 8.38
CA LYS A 54 11.98 3.69 7.48
C LYS A 54 10.45 3.79 7.39
N GLY A 55 9.76 2.69 7.67
CA GLY A 55 8.33 2.65 7.88
C GLY A 55 7.53 1.77 6.95
N THR A 56 6.35 1.42 7.44
CA THR A 56 5.37 0.55 6.79
C THR A 56 3.98 1.14 6.91
N SER A 57 3.20 1.10 5.83
CA SER A 57 1.83 1.63 5.79
C SER A 57 0.92 0.78 4.91
N MET A 58 -0.39 0.91 5.11
CA MET A 58 -1.37 0.71 4.05
C MET A 58 -1.35 1.93 3.13
N LEU A 59 -1.48 1.70 1.83
CA LEU A 59 -1.64 2.71 0.78
C LEU A 59 -2.80 2.31 -0.14
N GLU A 60 -3.26 3.26 -0.95
CA GLU A 60 -4.29 3.05 -1.96
C GLU A 60 -3.87 3.70 -3.28
N ASP A 61 -3.96 2.95 -4.38
CA ASP A 61 -3.83 3.45 -5.74
C ASP A 61 -4.96 4.46 -6.03
N TYR A 62 -4.70 5.74 -5.76
CA TYR A 62 -5.72 6.78 -5.87
C TYR A 62 -5.85 7.32 -7.29
N THR A 63 -4.73 7.55 -7.96
CA THR A 63 -4.75 8.01 -9.35
C THR A 63 -3.42 7.75 -10.06
N TYR A 64 -3.52 7.53 -11.37
CA TYR A 64 -2.39 7.27 -12.27
C TYR A 64 -2.03 8.54 -13.04
N ASN A 65 -0.76 8.91 -13.02
CA ASN A 65 -0.22 9.91 -13.92
C ASN A 65 0.42 9.20 -15.12
N LEU A 66 -0.16 9.36 -16.29
CA LEU A 66 0.29 8.74 -17.55
C LEU A 66 1.01 9.73 -18.47
N VAL A 67 1.35 10.92 -17.97
CA VAL A 67 2.09 11.92 -18.73
C VAL A 67 3.51 11.43 -18.93
N LYS A 68 3.96 11.34 -20.20
CA LYS A 68 5.29 10.86 -20.57
C LYS A 68 6.41 11.58 -19.82
N GLY A 69 7.28 10.80 -19.18
CA GLY A 69 8.38 11.27 -18.35
C GLY A 69 7.99 11.70 -16.94
N LYS A 70 6.70 11.55 -16.57
CA LYS A 70 6.15 11.85 -15.24
C LYS A 70 5.19 10.76 -14.77
N GLU A 71 5.30 9.58 -15.37
CA GLU A 71 4.44 8.45 -15.06
C GLU A 71 4.63 8.02 -13.60
N GLY A 72 3.53 7.58 -12.99
CA GLY A 72 3.53 7.05 -11.63
C GLY A 72 2.14 6.98 -11.03
N ILE A 73 2.07 6.48 -9.84
CA ILE A 73 0.83 6.29 -9.08
C ILE A 73 0.89 7.20 -7.86
N LEU A 74 -0.15 8.02 -7.69
CA LEU A 74 -0.36 8.75 -6.45
C LEU A 74 -1.08 7.81 -5.49
N GLU A 75 -0.38 7.51 -4.42
CA GLU A 75 -0.84 6.66 -3.34
C GLU A 75 -1.32 7.53 -2.18
N VAL A 76 -2.58 7.46 -1.90
CA VAL A 76 -3.19 8.13 -0.75
C VAL A 76 -4.24 7.22 -0.13
N HIS A 77 -4.64 7.53 1.07
CA HIS A 77 -5.94 7.16 1.62
C HIS A 77 -6.47 8.37 2.39
N MET A 78 -7.77 8.53 2.43
CA MET A 78 -8.36 9.79 2.92
C MET A 78 -7.94 10.15 4.34
N LEU A 79 -7.63 9.16 5.19
CA LEU A 79 -7.40 9.38 6.61
C LEU A 79 -6.21 8.61 7.20
N GLU A 80 -5.83 7.44 6.69
CA GLU A 80 -5.20 6.42 7.52
C GLU A 80 -3.76 6.05 7.15
N ILE A 81 -3.09 6.79 6.27
CA ILE A 81 -1.68 6.50 5.94
C ILE A 81 -0.80 6.66 7.19
N CYS A 82 0.04 5.66 7.45
CA CYS A 82 0.88 5.61 8.64
C CYS A 82 1.98 6.68 8.62
N PRO A 83 2.11 7.52 9.66
CA PRO A 83 3.13 8.57 9.69
C PRO A 83 4.57 8.04 9.79
N SER A 84 4.78 6.74 10.02
CA SER A 84 6.13 6.14 10.00
C SER A 84 6.84 6.27 8.64
N ILE A 85 6.08 6.40 7.53
CA ILE A 85 6.67 6.61 6.20
C ILE A 85 6.95 8.08 5.87
N SER A 86 6.64 9.01 6.78
CA SER A 86 6.79 10.45 6.57
C SER A 86 8.23 10.87 6.34
N GLU A 87 8.43 11.82 5.43
CA GLU A 87 9.62 12.65 5.36
C GLU A 87 9.28 14.08 5.78
N GLY A 88 9.99 14.57 6.78
CA GLY A 88 9.84 15.95 7.24
C GLY A 88 8.64 16.19 8.17
N PRO A 89 8.14 17.42 8.21
CA PRO A 89 7.16 17.83 9.21
C PRO A 89 5.78 17.21 8.95
N ILE A 90 5.17 16.72 10.03
CA ILE A 90 3.80 16.22 10.03
C ILE A 90 2.87 17.31 10.57
N SER A 91 1.78 17.60 9.89
CA SER A 91 0.74 18.54 10.37
C SER A 91 -0.57 17.81 10.65
N ILE A 92 -1.34 18.32 11.61
CA ILE A 92 -2.71 17.87 11.86
C ILE A 92 -3.65 18.76 11.05
N LYS A 93 -4.57 18.14 10.33
CA LYS A 93 -5.66 18.83 9.63
C LYS A 93 -6.99 18.26 10.07
N CYS A 94 -7.97 19.14 10.23
CA CYS A 94 -9.36 18.80 10.47
C CYS A 94 -10.17 19.41 9.33
N ASN A 95 -10.69 18.59 8.45
CA ASN A 95 -11.38 19.03 7.24
C ASN A 95 -12.56 18.11 6.95
N PRO A 96 -13.61 18.62 6.29
CA PRO A 96 -14.69 17.80 5.77
C PRO A 96 -14.16 16.64 4.94
N LEU A 97 -14.78 15.48 5.05
CA LEU A 97 -14.43 14.32 4.24
C LEU A 97 -15.16 14.33 2.89
N SER A 98 -16.24 15.08 2.77
CA SER A 98 -17.13 15.14 1.58
C SER A 98 -17.83 13.81 1.25
N MET A 99 -17.73 12.81 2.13
CA MET A 99 -18.38 11.50 1.99
C MET A 99 -19.05 11.11 3.31
N GLY A 100 -20.29 10.62 3.22
CA GLY A 100 -21.07 10.26 4.39
C GLY A 100 -21.50 11.47 5.22
N ASP A 101 -22.39 11.26 6.20
CA ASP A 101 -22.91 12.27 7.09
C ASP A 101 -22.08 12.30 8.40
N ARG A 102 -20.77 12.51 8.27
CA ARG A 102 -19.85 12.54 9.42
C ARG A 102 -19.30 13.93 9.65
N GLU A 103 -19.00 14.22 10.92
CA GLU A 103 -18.33 15.45 11.30
C GLU A 103 -16.90 15.50 10.75
N ASP A 104 -16.33 16.70 10.64
CA ASP A 104 -14.97 16.94 10.17
C ASP A 104 -13.96 16.06 10.89
N THR A 105 -13.14 15.34 10.15
CA THR A 105 -12.23 14.34 10.68
C THR A 105 -10.81 14.85 10.74
N SER A 106 -10.17 14.65 11.89
CA SER A 106 -8.75 14.94 12.09
C SER A 106 -7.87 13.84 11.50
N ARG A 107 -6.78 14.25 10.85
CA ARG A 107 -5.75 13.38 10.24
C ARG A 107 -4.39 14.01 10.23
N LEU A 108 -3.36 13.21 10.23
CA LEU A 108 -1.98 13.62 9.98
C LEU A 108 -1.75 13.75 8.47
N VAL A 109 -1.17 14.87 8.08
CA VAL A 109 -0.85 15.19 6.68
C VAL A 109 0.66 15.38 6.54
N PHE A 110 1.24 14.69 5.60
CA PHE A 110 2.68 14.68 5.32
C PHE A 110 2.95 14.15 3.90
N THR A 111 4.18 14.23 3.47
CA THR A 111 4.70 13.55 2.27
C THR A 111 5.62 12.43 2.69
N SER A 112 5.61 11.32 1.99
CA SER A 112 6.47 10.18 2.25
C SER A 112 7.91 10.41 1.77
N LYS A 113 8.81 9.50 2.20
CA LYS A 113 10.22 9.49 1.79
C LYS A 113 10.37 9.17 0.32
N GLU A 114 11.43 9.73 -0.29
CA GLU A 114 11.87 9.44 -1.67
C GLU A 114 12.91 8.31 -1.64
N ASP A 115 12.46 7.10 -1.32
CA ASP A 115 13.31 5.91 -1.19
C ASP A 115 12.69 4.74 -1.97
N PRO A 116 13.47 3.74 -2.41
CA PRO A 116 12.93 2.50 -2.92
C PRO A 116 12.16 1.75 -1.84
N GLY A 117 11.10 1.09 -2.25
CA GLY A 117 10.25 0.27 -1.39
C GLY A 117 9.61 -0.89 -2.14
N ILE A 118 8.77 -1.61 -1.45
CA ILE A 118 7.92 -2.65 -2.05
C ILE A 118 6.45 -2.38 -1.72
N ALA A 119 5.60 -2.56 -2.71
CA ALA A 119 4.15 -2.61 -2.57
C ALA A 119 3.66 -4.05 -2.76
N THR A 120 2.81 -4.54 -1.87
CA THR A 120 2.32 -5.92 -1.93
C THR A 120 0.81 -5.99 -1.88
N SER A 121 0.25 -7.01 -2.53
CA SER A 121 -1.16 -7.35 -2.45
C SER A 121 -1.32 -8.85 -2.24
N LEU A 122 -2.04 -9.26 -1.20
CA LEU A 122 -2.38 -10.66 -0.94
C LEU A 122 -3.74 -10.97 -1.54
N ILE A 123 -3.77 -11.80 -2.56
CA ILE A 123 -4.96 -12.14 -3.33
C ILE A 123 -5.49 -13.50 -2.89
N ASP A 124 -6.79 -13.58 -2.66
CA ASP A 124 -7.53 -14.81 -2.41
C ASP A 124 -8.07 -15.33 -3.75
N LEU A 125 -7.58 -16.49 -4.17
CA LEU A 125 -8.02 -17.19 -5.38
C LEU A 125 -9.05 -18.29 -5.07
N GLY A 126 -9.58 -18.32 -3.84
CA GLY A 126 -10.57 -19.29 -3.36
C GLY A 126 -9.96 -20.56 -2.82
N ASN A 127 -9.05 -21.17 -3.53
CA ASN A 127 -8.34 -22.39 -3.10
C ASN A 127 -6.94 -22.14 -2.54
N ARG A 128 -6.37 -20.96 -2.77
CA ARG A 128 -5.03 -20.56 -2.33
C ARG A 128 -4.90 -19.05 -2.24
N PHE A 129 -3.82 -18.60 -1.64
CA PHE A 129 -3.40 -17.19 -1.68
C PHE A 129 -2.28 -17.00 -2.70
N ARG A 130 -2.28 -15.81 -3.31
CA ARG A 130 -1.17 -15.29 -4.12
C ARG A 130 -0.69 -13.98 -3.51
N LEU A 131 0.62 -13.88 -3.29
CA LEU A 131 1.26 -12.63 -2.88
C LEU A 131 1.88 -11.98 -4.12
N ILE A 132 1.40 -10.80 -4.47
CA ILE A 132 2.04 -9.95 -5.48
C ILE A 132 3.03 -9.06 -4.76
N ILE A 133 4.26 -9.00 -5.26
CA ILE A 133 5.35 -8.19 -4.71
C ILE A 133 5.85 -7.29 -5.84
N ASN A 134 5.67 -5.99 -5.68
CA ASN A 134 6.05 -4.99 -6.68
C ASN A 134 7.17 -4.11 -6.13
N ASP A 135 8.33 -4.17 -6.76
CA ASP A 135 9.44 -3.25 -6.50
C ASP A 135 9.08 -1.86 -7.04
N VAL A 136 9.12 -0.87 -6.17
CA VAL A 136 8.74 0.50 -6.52
C VAL A 136 9.82 1.51 -6.14
N GLU A 137 9.82 2.64 -6.84
CA GLU A 137 10.67 3.79 -6.56
C GLU A 137 9.79 4.97 -6.16
N CYS A 138 9.86 5.37 -4.89
CA CYS A 138 9.11 6.53 -4.42
C CYS A 138 9.79 7.82 -4.85
N LYS A 139 8.97 8.77 -5.26
CA LYS A 139 9.38 10.06 -5.81
C LYS A 139 8.61 11.19 -5.13
N LYS A 140 9.16 12.37 -5.25
CA LYS A 140 8.50 13.57 -4.75
C LYS A 140 7.21 13.86 -5.50
N VAL A 141 6.19 14.25 -4.74
CA VAL A 141 4.99 14.84 -5.31
C VAL A 141 5.33 16.26 -5.77
N GLU A 142 5.39 16.47 -7.08
CA GLU A 142 5.86 17.73 -7.68
C GLU A 142 4.92 18.93 -7.45
N ARG A 143 3.64 18.69 -7.20
CA ARG A 143 2.64 19.76 -7.11
C ARG A 143 1.89 19.71 -5.79
N PRO A 144 1.69 20.88 -5.14
CA PRO A 144 0.80 20.94 -3.99
C PRO A 144 -0.63 20.57 -4.41
N MET A 145 -1.30 19.79 -3.56
CA MET A 145 -2.69 19.35 -3.77
C MET A 145 -3.60 19.92 -2.67
N PRO A 146 -3.91 21.24 -2.72
CA PRO A 146 -4.64 21.91 -1.62
C PRO A 146 -6.07 21.38 -1.44
N LYS A 147 -6.64 20.76 -2.45
CA LYS A 147 -7.97 20.12 -2.40
C LYS A 147 -7.93 18.66 -1.93
N LEU A 148 -6.74 18.12 -1.70
CA LEU A 148 -6.51 16.76 -1.21
C LEU A 148 -5.62 16.83 0.06
N PRO A 149 -6.17 17.29 1.22
CA PRO A 149 -5.42 17.50 2.45
C PRO A 149 -5.21 16.18 3.19
N VAL A 150 -4.47 15.25 2.60
CA VAL A 150 -4.17 13.92 3.11
C VAL A 150 -2.67 13.64 3.05
N ALA A 151 -2.22 12.60 3.72
CA ALA A 151 -0.87 12.10 3.54
C ALA A 151 -0.70 11.52 2.13
N THR A 152 0.45 11.74 1.53
CA THR A 152 0.72 11.37 0.13
C THR A 152 2.00 10.56 -0.01
N ASN A 153 1.95 9.55 -0.86
CA ASN A 153 3.09 8.86 -1.43
C ASN A 153 2.94 8.90 -2.96
N PHE A 154 4.03 8.89 -3.69
CA PHE A 154 4.01 8.79 -5.14
C PHE A 154 5.15 7.87 -5.58
N TRP A 155 4.84 6.82 -6.32
CA TRP A 155 5.86 5.90 -6.78
C TRP A 155 5.64 5.43 -8.23
N THR A 156 6.69 4.86 -8.79
CA THR A 156 6.65 4.13 -10.06
C THR A 156 7.15 2.72 -9.85
N PRO A 157 6.57 1.71 -10.52
CA PRO A 157 7.18 0.38 -10.58
C PRO A 157 8.61 0.48 -11.13
N LYS A 158 9.54 -0.33 -10.60
CA LYS A 158 10.93 -0.34 -11.09
C LYS A 158 11.08 -0.88 -12.52
N THR A 159 10.09 -1.58 -13.04
CA THR A 159 10.00 -1.86 -14.47
C THR A 159 9.67 -0.54 -15.22
N ASP A 160 8.49 -0.38 -15.72
CA ASP A 160 7.91 0.87 -16.20
C ASP A 160 6.44 0.90 -15.79
N MET A 161 5.82 2.07 -15.87
CA MET A 161 4.45 2.25 -15.40
C MET A 161 3.46 1.33 -16.10
N TYR A 162 3.58 1.13 -17.41
CA TYR A 162 2.62 0.34 -18.19
C TYR A 162 2.81 -1.15 -17.96
N THR A 163 4.06 -1.63 -17.99
CA THR A 163 4.40 -3.02 -17.70
C THR A 163 4.01 -3.38 -16.26
N GLY A 164 4.32 -2.52 -15.30
CA GLY A 164 3.99 -2.74 -13.89
C GLY A 164 2.47 -2.81 -13.66
N ALA A 165 1.71 -1.87 -14.22
CA ALA A 165 0.26 -1.85 -14.11
C ALA A 165 -0.40 -3.06 -14.81
N GLU A 166 0.07 -3.45 -16.00
CA GLU A 166 -0.43 -4.65 -16.68
C GLU A 166 -0.16 -5.91 -15.85
N ALA A 167 1.06 -6.08 -15.33
CA ALA A 167 1.42 -7.21 -14.50
C ALA A 167 0.58 -7.27 -13.21
N TRP A 168 0.39 -6.13 -12.55
CA TRP A 168 -0.45 -6.01 -11.35
C TRP A 168 -1.88 -6.46 -11.60
N ILE A 169 -2.51 -5.97 -12.66
CA ILE A 169 -3.89 -6.34 -13.05
C ILE A 169 -3.96 -7.83 -13.41
N LEU A 170 -3.01 -8.35 -14.19
CA LEU A 170 -2.97 -9.75 -14.58
C LEU A 170 -2.84 -10.70 -13.39
N ALA A 171 -2.10 -10.31 -12.36
CA ALA A 171 -1.94 -11.08 -11.14
C ALA A 171 -3.17 -11.00 -10.21
N GLY A 172 -4.09 -10.09 -10.46
CA GLY A 172 -5.29 -9.84 -9.65
C GLY A 172 -5.09 -8.80 -8.56
N GLY A 173 -4.10 -7.91 -8.71
CA GLY A 173 -3.75 -6.91 -7.72
C GLY A 173 -4.91 -5.97 -7.36
N ALA A 174 -5.05 -5.69 -6.07
CA ALA A 174 -6.05 -4.78 -5.52
C ALA A 174 -5.54 -3.33 -5.52
N HIS A 175 -6.45 -2.37 -5.35
CA HIS A 175 -6.08 -0.96 -5.20
C HIS A 175 -5.55 -0.62 -3.80
N HIS A 176 -5.88 -1.40 -2.77
CA HIS A 176 -5.23 -1.33 -1.47
C HIS A 176 -3.94 -2.15 -1.46
N THR A 177 -2.87 -1.57 -0.97
CA THR A 177 -1.55 -2.19 -0.89
C THR A 177 -0.99 -2.12 0.53
N ALA A 178 -0.21 -3.14 0.91
CA ALA A 178 0.69 -3.05 2.04
C ALA A 178 2.06 -2.65 1.53
N PHE A 179 2.57 -1.55 2.03
CA PHE A 179 3.79 -0.92 1.58
C PHE A 179 4.84 -0.85 2.69
N THR A 180 6.11 -1.05 2.33
CA THR A 180 7.23 -0.84 3.26
C THR A 180 8.51 -0.41 2.54
N TYR A 181 9.33 0.39 3.23
CA TYR A 181 10.71 0.70 2.84
C TYR A 181 11.73 -0.28 3.43
N ASP A 182 11.33 -1.13 4.36
CA ASP A 182 12.22 -1.85 5.27
C ASP A 182 12.45 -3.31 4.89
N LEU A 183 11.70 -3.84 3.95
CA LEU A 183 11.82 -5.21 3.46
C LEU A 183 12.14 -5.23 1.97
N THR A 184 12.82 -6.29 1.55
CA THR A 184 13.07 -6.57 0.14
C THR A 184 12.02 -7.52 -0.43
N ALA A 185 11.91 -7.54 -1.76
CA ALA A 185 11.04 -8.50 -2.45
C ALA A 185 11.44 -9.96 -2.14
N GLU A 186 12.74 -10.24 -2.02
CA GLU A 186 13.26 -11.57 -1.64
C GLU A 186 12.76 -12.00 -0.25
N GLN A 187 12.88 -11.13 0.77
CA GLN A 187 12.40 -11.43 2.13
C GLN A 187 10.90 -11.72 2.17
N MET A 188 10.10 -11.00 1.39
CA MET A 188 8.66 -11.26 1.31
C MET A 188 8.36 -12.56 0.55
N GLY A 189 9.14 -12.88 -0.48
CA GLY A 189 9.03 -14.13 -1.21
C GLY A 189 9.42 -15.35 -0.35
N ASP A 190 10.48 -15.23 0.45
CA ASP A 190 10.89 -16.26 1.40
C ASP A 190 9.80 -16.55 2.43
N TRP A 191 9.18 -15.47 2.96
CA TRP A 191 8.04 -15.63 3.84
C TRP A 191 6.87 -16.35 3.14
N ALA A 192 6.51 -15.93 1.92
CA ALA A 192 5.43 -16.56 1.17
C ALA A 192 5.72 -18.04 0.91
N THR A 193 6.96 -18.37 0.55
CA THR A 193 7.42 -19.76 0.36
C THR A 193 7.29 -20.58 1.64
N ALA A 194 7.72 -20.04 2.77
CA ALA A 194 7.61 -20.71 4.07
C ALA A 194 6.14 -20.96 4.49
N MET A 195 5.22 -20.10 4.03
CA MET A 195 3.80 -20.22 4.29
C MET A 195 3.03 -21.03 3.24
N GLY A 196 3.70 -21.54 2.19
CA GLY A 196 3.06 -22.23 1.07
C GLY A 196 2.18 -21.32 0.20
N ILE A 197 2.47 -20.00 0.19
CA ILE A 197 1.74 -19.00 -0.59
C ILE A 197 2.47 -18.78 -1.91
N GLU A 198 1.74 -18.76 -3.03
CA GLU A 198 2.29 -18.37 -4.33
C GLU A 198 2.82 -16.94 -4.29
N ALA A 199 4.09 -16.71 -4.64
CA ALA A 199 4.66 -15.39 -4.79
C ALA A 199 4.89 -15.06 -6.27
N VAL A 200 4.47 -13.86 -6.70
CA VAL A 200 4.75 -13.32 -8.04
C VAL A 200 5.42 -11.94 -7.90
N TYR A 201 6.43 -11.70 -8.73
CA TYR A 201 7.29 -10.53 -8.62
C TYR A 201 7.10 -9.60 -9.80
N ILE A 202 6.99 -8.30 -9.51
CA ILE A 202 7.02 -7.22 -10.49
C ILE A 202 8.25 -6.38 -10.18
N ASP A 203 9.26 -6.49 -11.03
CA ASP A 203 10.56 -5.87 -10.85
C ASP A 203 11.10 -5.32 -12.19
N LYS A 204 12.34 -4.81 -12.18
CA LYS A 204 13.00 -4.23 -13.36
C LYS A 204 13.14 -5.21 -14.54
N ASP A 205 13.13 -6.51 -14.29
CA ASP A 205 13.33 -7.56 -15.30
C ASP A 205 11.99 -8.17 -15.79
N THR A 206 10.85 -7.69 -15.25
CA THR A 206 9.52 -8.18 -15.59
C THR A 206 9.20 -8.00 -17.06
N LYS A 207 8.85 -9.12 -17.72
CA LYS A 207 8.36 -9.17 -19.10
C LYS A 207 6.98 -9.79 -19.12
N ILE A 208 6.00 -9.11 -19.64
CA ILE A 208 4.59 -9.55 -19.62
C ILE A 208 4.38 -10.95 -20.17
N ARG A 209 5.09 -11.32 -21.23
CA ARG A 209 4.98 -12.68 -21.80
C ARG A 209 5.40 -13.77 -20.80
N ASP A 210 6.54 -13.56 -20.14
CA ASP A 210 7.07 -14.51 -19.17
C ASP A 210 6.21 -14.50 -17.90
N PHE A 211 5.80 -13.34 -17.44
CA PHE A 211 4.89 -13.16 -16.30
C PHE A 211 3.56 -13.91 -16.50
N LYS A 212 2.94 -13.80 -17.68
CA LYS A 212 1.74 -14.58 -18.02
C LYS A 212 1.97 -16.10 -17.95
N ARG A 213 3.12 -16.57 -18.44
CA ARG A 213 3.48 -17.99 -18.35
C ARG A 213 3.64 -18.42 -16.89
N ASP A 214 4.29 -17.61 -16.06
CA ASP A 214 4.54 -17.92 -14.65
C ASP A 214 3.23 -17.95 -13.86
N LEU A 215 2.29 -17.07 -14.15
CA LEU A 215 0.93 -17.13 -13.58
C LEU A 215 0.21 -18.44 -13.97
N MET A 216 0.34 -18.92 -15.23
CA MET A 216 -0.24 -20.19 -15.66
C MET A 216 0.42 -21.38 -14.94
N LEU A 217 1.73 -21.32 -14.70
CA LEU A 217 2.43 -22.36 -13.93
C LEU A 217 1.97 -22.39 -12.49
N GLY A 218 1.71 -21.22 -11.88
CA GLY A 218 1.14 -21.10 -10.55
C GLY A 218 -0.18 -21.88 -10.39
N GLU A 219 -1.04 -21.88 -11.44
CA GLU A 219 -2.30 -22.66 -11.44
C GLU A 219 -2.07 -24.19 -11.36
N VAL A 220 -0.88 -24.65 -11.71
CA VAL A 220 -0.54 -26.08 -11.67
C VAL A 220 0.13 -26.46 -10.35
N PHE A 221 1.02 -25.60 -9.84
CA PHE A 221 1.85 -25.93 -8.67
C PHE A 221 1.18 -25.61 -7.34
N TYR A 222 0.36 -24.58 -7.28
CA TYR A 222 -0.35 -24.17 -6.07
C TYR A 222 -1.83 -24.55 -6.19
N LYS A 223 -2.18 -25.74 -5.70
CA LYS A 223 -3.57 -26.28 -5.72
C LYS A 223 -4.15 -26.36 -4.33
#